data_c5aac2edd4743489674dd3796b72f1a9
#
_entry.id   c5aac2edd4743489674dd3796b72f1a9
#
_cell.length_a   1.000
_cell.length_b   1.000
_cell.length_c   1.000
_cell.angle_alpha   90.00
_cell.angle_beta   90.00
_cell.angle_gamma   90.00
#
_symmetry.space_group_name_H-M   'P 1'
#
loop_
_entity.id
_entity.type
_entity.pdbx_description
1 polymer ?
#
loop_
_entity_poly.entity_id
_entity_poly.type
_entity_poly.pdbx_seq_one_letter_code
_entity_poly.pdbx_strand_id
1 'polypeptide(L)'
;LPDPVGILKDEYIHGNGMSIKKMSVPFGVVGIIYESRPNVTADAWALTFKAGNVVVLKGGSDAADSNAIIVDIMHKVLENCGVNPNIIQRLPPKREAANILMNAVGYVDVLIPRGSKNLINSVRNNSKVPIIETGAGVVHTYFDIDADLEKGTKIICNAKTRRVSVCNALECLIINSQRLKDLPYIAKPLAEKKVEIIADQKSFDALKDK
;
A
#
# COMPACT_ATOMS: atom_id res chain seq x y z
N LEU A 1 -15.64 -0.31 -10.15
CA LEU A 1 -15.65 -1.20 -9.00
C LEU A 1 -17.08 -1.50 -8.58
N PRO A 2 -17.43 -2.74 -8.19
CA PRO A 2 -18.72 -3.07 -7.58
C PRO A 2 -18.97 -2.25 -6.31
N ASP A 3 -20.23 -2.06 -5.96
CA ASP A 3 -20.60 -1.40 -4.71
C ASP A 3 -20.33 -2.39 -3.55
N PRO A 4 -19.51 -2.02 -2.54
CA PRO A 4 -19.20 -2.90 -1.43
C PRO A 4 -20.22 -2.83 -0.28
N VAL A 5 -21.15 -1.87 -0.30
CA VAL A 5 -22.10 -1.63 0.80
C VAL A 5 -23.34 -2.52 0.65
N GLY A 6 -23.81 -3.08 1.75
CA GLY A 6 -25.05 -3.87 1.78
C GLY A 6 -24.93 -5.28 1.17
N ILE A 7 -23.71 -5.75 0.87
CA ILE A 7 -23.52 -7.11 0.33
C ILE A 7 -23.79 -8.13 1.44
N LEU A 8 -24.73 -9.04 1.20
CA LEU A 8 -24.95 -10.21 2.05
C LEU A 8 -23.79 -11.20 1.84
N LYS A 9 -22.98 -11.40 2.87
CA LYS A 9 -21.80 -12.29 2.83
C LYS A 9 -22.09 -13.70 3.31
N ASP A 10 -23.04 -13.82 4.23
CA ASP A 10 -23.42 -15.08 4.83
C ASP A 10 -24.82 -14.98 5.45
N GLU A 11 -25.58 -16.08 5.45
CA GLU A 11 -26.88 -16.19 6.08
C GLU A 11 -27.05 -17.61 6.61
N TYR A 12 -27.44 -17.76 7.89
CA TYR A 12 -27.73 -19.04 8.48
C TYR A 12 -28.81 -18.93 9.58
N ILE A 13 -29.48 -20.05 9.85
CA ILE A 13 -30.46 -20.16 10.92
C ILE A 13 -29.76 -20.81 12.13
N HIS A 14 -29.77 -20.09 13.24
CA HIS A 14 -29.26 -20.60 14.52
C HIS A 14 -30.23 -21.67 15.11
N GLY A 15 -29.70 -22.58 15.94
CA GLY A 15 -30.46 -23.68 16.50
C GLY A 15 -31.73 -23.30 17.31
N ASN A 16 -31.84 -22.03 17.72
CA ASN A 16 -33.04 -21.46 18.33
C ASN A 16 -34.07 -20.86 17.34
N GLY A 17 -33.84 -21.01 16.02
CA GLY A 17 -34.71 -20.50 14.97
C GLY A 17 -34.43 -19.07 14.53
N MET A 18 -33.41 -18.40 15.08
CA MET A 18 -33.00 -17.03 14.71
C MET A 18 -32.26 -17.01 13.36
N SER A 19 -32.71 -16.16 12.43
CA SER A 19 -31.98 -15.91 11.19
C SER A 19 -30.88 -14.88 11.44
N ILE A 20 -29.63 -15.24 11.12
CA ILE A 20 -28.44 -14.39 11.24
C ILE A 20 -27.91 -14.08 9.85
N LYS A 21 -27.76 -12.78 9.54
CA LYS A 21 -27.24 -12.29 8.26
C LYS A 21 -25.96 -11.48 8.49
N LYS A 22 -24.88 -11.84 7.78
CA LYS A 22 -23.63 -11.08 7.78
C LYS A 22 -23.61 -10.17 6.56
N MET A 23 -23.73 -8.87 6.79
CA MET A 23 -23.73 -7.86 5.74
C MET A 23 -22.51 -6.93 5.85
N SER A 24 -22.02 -6.42 4.71
CA SER A 24 -20.99 -5.39 4.68
C SER A 24 -21.60 -4.01 4.96
N VAL A 25 -20.96 -3.23 5.84
CA VAL A 25 -21.34 -1.87 6.22
C VAL A 25 -20.12 -0.94 6.16
N PRO A 26 -20.31 0.39 6.01
CA PRO A 26 -19.23 1.36 6.15
C PRO A 26 -18.52 1.27 7.51
N PHE A 27 -17.25 1.67 7.57
CA PHE A 27 -16.53 1.85 8.84
C PHE A 27 -17.07 3.05 9.63
N GLY A 28 -17.45 4.11 8.90
CA GLY A 28 -17.80 5.42 9.44
C GLY A 28 -16.82 6.50 8.99
N VAL A 29 -15.97 6.98 9.88
CA VAL A 29 -14.94 7.99 9.61
C VAL A 29 -13.57 7.31 9.46
N VAL A 30 -12.99 7.41 8.27
CA VAL A 30 -11.67 6.84 7.94
C VAL A 30 -10.62 7.94 7.93
N GLY A 31 -9.63 7.87 8.82
CA GLY A 31 -8.46 8.73 8.79
C GLY A 31 -7.36 8.14 7.93
N ILE A 32 -6.78 8.93 7.01
CA ILE A 32 -5.67 8.48 6.16
C ILE A 32 -4.47 9.40 6.35
N ILE A 33 -3.36 8.85 6.85
CA ILE A 33 -2.08 9.56 7.01
C ILE A 33 -1.14 9.07 5.91
N TYR A 34 -0.71 9.98 5.02
CA TYR A 34 0.08 9.59 3.84
C TYR A 34 1.21 10.59 3.53
N GLU A 35 2.22 10.10 2.80
CA GLU A 35 3.41 10.85 2.38
C GLU A 35 3.39 11.10 0.87
N SER A 36 3.96 12.23 0.46
CA SER A 36 4.55 12.61 -0.87
C SER A 36 3.85 12.15 -2.16
N ARG A 37 2.60 11.70 -2.14
CA ARG A 37 1.89 11.19 -3.31
C ARG A 37 0.51 11.85 -3.44
N PRO A 38 0.37 12.94 -4.20
CA PRO A 38 -0.91 13.65 -4.31
C PRO A 38 -2.04 12.80 -4.90
N ASN A 39 -1.74 11.80 -5.74
CA ASN A 39 -2.75 10.87 -6.25
C ASN A 39 -3.45 10.07 -5.12
N VAL A 40 -2.78 9.85 -3.98
CA VAL A 40 -3.40 9.17 -2.82
C VAL A 40 -4.60 9.96 -2.30
N THR A 41 -4.59 11.29 -2.40
CA THR A 41 -5.74 12.13 -2.03
C THR A 41 -6.99 11.73 -2.81
N ALA A 42 -6.87 11.57 -4.14
CA ALA A 42 -7.97 11.18 -5.00
C ALA A 42 -8.38 9.71 -4.81
N ASP A 43 -7.40 8.80 -4.77
CA ASP A 43 -7.64 7.37 -4.60
C ASP A 43 -8.32 7.07 -3.26
N ALA A 44 -7.82 7.67 -2.18
CA ALA A 44 -8.34 7.50 -0.83
C ALA A 44 -9.79 7.98 -0.72
N TRP A 45 -10.07 9.19 -1.26
CA TRP A 45 -11.43 9.71 -1.29
C TRP A 45 -12.36 8.82 -2.12
N ALA A 46 -11.98 8.46 -3.33
CA ALA A 46 -12.84 7.67 -4.22
C ALA A 46 -13.22 6.31 -3.59
N LEU A 47 -12.26 5.64 -2.94
CA LEU A 47 -12.50 4.35 -2.30
C LEU A 47 -13.35 4.48 -1.03
N THR A 48 -13.08 5.48 -0.19
CA THR A 48 -13.85 5.70 1.04
C THR A 48 -15.26 6.15 0.74
N PHE A 49 -15.45 7.09 -0.19
CA PHE A 49 -16.76 7.56 -0.63
C PHE A 49 -17.60 6.43 -1.24
N LYS A 50 -17.03 5.63 -2.15
CA LYS A 50 -17.73 4.49 -2.75
C LYS A 50 -18.14 3.44 -1.72
N ALA A 51 -17.39 3.32 -0.63
CA ALA A 51 -17.70 2.43 0.48
C ALA A 51 -18.59 3.08 1.57
N GLY A 52 -19.16 4.27 1.32
CA GLY A 52 -20.08 4.96 2.22
C GLY A 52 -19.44 5.57 3.45
N ASN A 53 -18.12 5.86 3.42
CA ASN A 53 -17.39 6.43 4.56
C ASN A 53 -17.13 7.93 4.36
N VAL A 54 -16.97 8.62 5.47
CA VAL A 54 -16.33 9.95 5.56
C VAL A 54 -14.81 9.76 5.60
N VAL A 55 -14.05 10.66 5.00
CA VAL A 55 -12.59 10.60 5.02
C VAL A 55 -11.95 11.86 5.61
N VAL A 56 -10.97 11.65 6.49
CA VAL A 56 -10.09 12.70 7.01
C VAL A 56 -8.67 12.45 6.51
N LEU A 57 -8.18 13.37 5.67
CA LEU A 57 -6.92 13.26 4.95
C LEU A 57 -5.83 14.06 5.64
N LYS A 58 -4.71 13.43 5.99
CA LYS A 58 -3.49 14.07 6.49
C LYS A 58 -2.32 13.74 5.57
N GLY A 59 -2.10 14.56 4.57
CA GLY A 59 -0.98 14.44 3.62
C GLY A 59 0.34 15.01 4.17
N GLY A 60 1.44 14.71 3.47
CA GLY A 60 2.75 15.31 3.73
C GLY A 60 2.82 16.77 3.29
N SER A 61 3.86 17.49 3.77
CA SER A 61 4.13 18.90 3.42
C SER A 61 4.51 19.06 1.96
N ASP A 62 5.22 18.08 1.39
CA ASP A 62 5.80 18.17 0.04
C ASP A 62 4.74 18.28 -1.08
N ALA A 63 3.52 17.82 -0.81
CA ALA A 63 2.40 17.84 -1.76
C ALA A 63 1.21 18.65 -1.22
N ALA A 64 1.42 19.54 -0.26
CA ALA A 64 0.34 20.24 0.46
C ALA A 64 -0.58 21.03 -0.47
N ASP A 65 -0.03 21.79 -1.41
CA ASP A 65 -0.78 22.61 -2.36
C ASP A 65 -1.54 21.76 -3.37
N SER A 66 -0.91 20.71 -3.89
CA SER A 66 -1.59 19.76 -4.79
C SER A 66 -2.76 19.07 -4.09
N ASN A 67 -2.56 18.62 -2.85
CA ASN A 67 -3.60 17.99 -2.05
C ASN A 67 -4.75 18.98 -1.74
N ALA A 68 -4.44 20.26 -1.52
CA ALA A 68 -5.45 21.30 -1.32
C ALA A 68 -6.33 21.45 -2.55
N ILE A 69 -5.72 21.68 -3.70
CA ILE A 69 -6.44 21.86 -4.98
C ILE A 69 -7.31 20.66 -5.31
N ILE A 70 -6.81 19.44 -5.10
CA ILE A 70 -7.58 18.20 -5.33
C ILE A 70 -8.83 18.18 -4.45
N VAL A 71 -8.70 18.47 -3.14
CA VAL A 71 -9.84 18.49 -2.22
C VAL A 71 -10.82 19.62 -2.54
N ASP A 72 -10.33 20.81 -2.91
CA ASP A 72 -11.17 21.93 -3.30
C ASP A 72 -12.02 21.64 -4.54
N ILE A 73 -11.44 20.92 -5.52
CA ILE A 73 -12.18 20.45 -6.69
C ILE A 73 -13.27 19.45 -6.28
N MET A 74 -12.93 18.51 -5.40
CA MET A 74 -13.88 17.52 -4.90
C MET A 74 -15.04 18.17 -4.14
N HIS A 75 -14.77 19.14 -3.29
CA HIS A 75 -15.81 19.91 -2.58
C HIS A 75 -16.79 20.55 -3.56
N LYS A 76 -16.28 21.25 -4.59
CA LYS A 76 -17.13 21.87 -5.64
C LYS A 76 -17.99 20.84 -6.37
N VAL A 77 -17.44 19.68 -6.69
CA VAL A 77 -18.20 18.61 -7.36
C VAL A 77 -19.29 18.06 -6.44
N LEU A 78 -18.97 17.81 -5.17
CA LEU A 78 -19.94 17.34 -4.18
C LEU A 78 -21.10 18.34 -4.00
N GLU A 79 -20.79 19.64 -3.85
CA GLU A 79 -21.78 20.72 -3.76
C GLU A 79 -22.69 20.74 -5.00
N ASN A 80 -22.12 20.65 -6.19
CA ASN A 80 -22.89 20.62 -7.46
C ASN A 80 -23.79 19.38 -7.58
N CYS A 81 -23.42 18.29 -6.90
CA CYS A 81 -24.22 17.06 -6.84
C CYS A 81 -25.22 17.05 -5.66
N GLY A 82 -25.31 18.12 -4.86
CA GLY A 82 -26.18 18.20 -3.68
C GLY A 82 -25.70 17.32 -2.51
N VAL A 83 -24.42 16.95 -2.51
CA VAL A 83 -23.81 16.13 -1.45
C VAL A 83 -23.02 17.03 -0.51
N ASN A 84 -23.10 16.77 0.81
CA ASN A 84 -22.39 17.56 1.82
C ASN A 84 -20.85 17.46 1.60
N PRO A 85 -20.13 18.55 1.32
CA PRO A 85 -18.69 18.51 1.09
C PRO A 85 -17.88 18.12 2.32
N ASN A 86 -18.46 18.24 3.54
CA ASN A 86 -17.78 17.85 4.78
C ASN A 86 -17.48 16.33 4.91
N ILE A 87 -17.97 15.52 3.99
CA ILE A 87 -17.60 14.09 3.94
C ILE A 87 -16.14 13.85 3.55
N ILE A 88 -15.45 14.86 3.05
CA ILE A 88 -14.01 14.86 2.84
C ILE A 88 -13.39 16.05 3.57
N GLN A 89 -12.44 15.77 4.47
CA GLN A 89 -11.75 16.77 5.25
C GLN A 89 -10.24 16.62 5.07
N ARG A 90 -9.53 17.76 4.96
CA ARG A 90 -8.08 17.80 4.87
C ARG A 90 -7.52 18.53 6.09
N LEU A 91 -6.65 17.82 6.81
CA LEU A 91 -5.92 18.42 7.94
C LEU A 91 -4.68 19.18 7.44
N PRO A 92 -4.19 20.15 8.22
CA PRO A 92 -2.92 20.81 7.95
C PRO A 92 -1.77 19.81 7.83
N PRO A 93 -0.73 20.07 6.99
CA PRO A 93 0.39 19.14 6.78
C PRO A 93 1.35 19.02 7.97
N LYS A 94 1.06 19.70 9.08
CA LYS A 94 1.86 19.71 10.31
C LYS A 94 1.86 18.35 11.03
N ARG A 95 2.94 18.04 11.74
CA ARG A 95 3.09 16.79 12.50
C ARG A 95 2.07 16.68 13.64
N GLU A 96 1.73 17.80 14.27
CA GLU A 96 0.72 17.88 15.33
C GLU A 96 -0.65 17.37 14.86
N ALA A 97 -1.04 17.68 13.61
CA ALA A 97 -2.29 17.20 13.05
C ALA A 97 -2.33 15.65 12.92
N ALA A 98 -1.20 15.01 12.62
CA ALA A 98 -1.12 13.55 12.65
C ALA A 98 -1.30 12.98 14.06
N ASN A 99 -0.68 13.63 15.07
CA ASN A 99 -0.83 13.22 16.46
C ASN A 99 -2.27 13.38 16.95
N ILE A 100 -2.94 14.47 16.59
CA ILE A 100 -4.36 14.68 16.90
C ILE A 100 -5.21 13.57 16.27
N LEU A 101 -4.97 13.26 14.99
CA LEU A 101 -5.71 12.23 14.27
C LEU A 101 -5.51 10.84 14.88
N MET A 102 -4.28 10.49 15.27
CA MET A 102 -3.96 9.22 15.95
C MET A 102 -4.63 9.06 17.31
N ASN A 103 -5.02 10.17 17.96
CA ASN A 103 -5.68 10.17 19.25
C ASN A 103 -7.18 10.50 19.19
N ALA A 104 -7.76 10.63 18.00
CA ALA A 104 -9.15 11.03 17.78
C ALA A 104 -10.16 9.88 18.03
N VAL A 105 -10.04 9.21 19.18
CA VAL A 105 -10.96 8.13 19.58
C VAL A 105 -12.36 8.69 19.75
N GLY A 106 -13.36 7.99 19.18
CA GLY A 106 -14.76 8.44 19.18
C GLY A 106 -15.13 9.41 18.07
N TYR A 107 -14.14 9.92 17.32
CA TYR A 107 -14.32 10.76 16.12
C TYR A 107 -13.86 10.07 14.84
N VAL A 108 -12.89 9.19 14.94
CA VAL A 108 -12.33 8.42 13.83
C VAL A 108 -12.43 6.94 14.18
N ASP A 109 -13.00 6.16 13.27
CA ASP A 109 -13.26 4.72 13.49
C ASP A 109 -12.06 3.86 13.11
N VAL A 110 -11.29 4.27 12.09
CA VAL A 110 -10.12 3.54 11.63
C VAL A 110 -9.09 4.49 10.99
N LEU A 111 -7.79 4.20 11.18
CA LEU A 111 -6.67 4.87 10.52
C LEU A 111 -5.99 3.96 9.51
N ILE A 112 -5.63 4.53 8.36
CA ILE A 112 -4.89 3.84 7.30
C ILE A 112 -3.61 4.63 7.00
N PRO A 113 -2.44 4.22 7.51
CA PRO A 113 -1.17 4.82 7.15
C PRO A 113 -0.71 4.36 5.74
N ARG A 114 -0.23 5.30 4.92
CA ARG A 114 0.31 5.05 3.57
C ARG A 114 1.61 5.81 3.35
N GLY A 115 2.74 5.13 3.40
CA GLY A 115 4.04 5.77 3.23
C GLY A 115 5.21 4.86 3.57
N SER A 116 6.28 5.47 4.06
CA SER A 116 7.49 4.77 4.48
C SER A 116 7.24 3.83 5.66
N LYS A 117 8.14 2.86 5.84
CA LYS A 117 8.13 1.97 7.01
C LYS A 117 8.15 2.77 8.32
N ASN A 118 8.88 3.89 8.34
CA ASN A 118 8.97 4.75 9.52
C ASN A 118 7.62 5.39 9.86
N LEU A 119 6.86 5.89 8.85
CA LEU A 119 5.53 6.41 9.07
C LEU A 119 4.59 5.32 9.60
N ILE A 120 4.57 4.16 8.95
CA ILE A 120 3.70 3.04 9.34
C ILE A 120 4.00 2.62 10.79
N ASN A 121 5.27 2.43 11.15
CA ASN A 121 5.67 2.09 12.50
C ASN A 121 5.32 3.20 13.52
N SER A 122 5.46 4.47 13.13
CA SER A 122 5.09 5.59 14.00
C SER A 122 3.58 5.58 14.30
N VAL A 123 2.74 5.37 13.29
CA VAL A 123 1.28 5.28 13.49
C VAL A 123 0.93 4.04 14.30
N ARG A 124 1.53 2.88 14.00
CA ARG A 124 1.30 1.63 14.76
C ARG A 124 1.58 1.78 16.25
N ASN A 125 2.68 2.44 16.60
CA ASN A 125 3.13 2.54 17.99
C ASN A 125 2.42 3.66 18.78
N ASN A 126 1.84 4.65 18.11
CA ASN A 126 1.32 5.84 18.78
C ASN A 126 -0.19 6.04 18.61
N SER A 127 -0.87 5.28 17.75
CA SER A 127 -2.30 5.44 17.54
C SER A 127 -3.10 4.77 18.65
N LYS A 128 -4.11 5.48 19.14
CA LYS A 128 -5.19 4.94 19.98
C LYS A 128 -6.44 4.57 19.17
N VAL A 129 -6.55 5.07 17.94
CA VAL A 129 -7.57 4.68 16.97
C VAL A 129 -7.13 3.36 16.33
N PRO A 130 -8.04 2.41 16.09
CA PRO A 130 -7.73 1.18 15.36
C PRO A 130 -7.06 1.45 14.02
N ILE A 131 -6.09 0.64 13.61
CA ILE A 131 -5.36 0.83 12.36
C ILE A 131 -5.54 -0.35 11.42
N ILE A 132 -5.56 -0.04 10.11
CA ILE A 132 -5.40 -1.03 9.04
C ILE A 132 -4.13 -0.64 8.28
N GLU A 133 -3.12 -1.49 8.32
CA GLU A 133 -1.85 -1.21 7.67
C GLU A 133 -1.38 -2.37 6.79
N THR A 134 -0.54 -2.04 5.83
CA THR A 134 0.23 -3.04 5.08
C THR A 134 1.63 -3.14 5.68
N GLY A 135 2.10 -4.35 5.94
CA GLY A 135 3.50 -4.58 6.32
C GLY A 135 4.48 -4.12 5.23
N ALA A 136 5.76 -4.04 5.57
CA ALA A 136 6.81 -3.86 4.58
C ALA A 136 6.85 -5.10 3.67
N GLY A 137 6.68 -4.89 2.36
CA GLY A 137 6.87 -5.94 1.37
C GLY A 137 8.36 -6.17 1.12
N VAL A 138 8.77 -7.43 1.00
CA VAL A 138 10.07 -7.82 0.42
C VAL A 138 9.75 -8.57 -0.87
N VAL A 139 10.10 -7.98 -2.00
CA VAL A 139 9.73 -8.52 -3.32
C VAL A 139 10.67 -9.62 -3.73
N HIS A 140 10.13 -10.80 -3.92
CA HIS A 140 10.88 -11.98 -4.32
C HIS A 140 10.58 -12.37 -5.77
N THR A 141 11.61 -12.83 -6.47
CA THR A 141 11.45 -13.59 -7.72
C THR A 141 12.02 -14.97 -7.50
N TYR A 142 11.25 -16.00 -7.79
CA TYR A 142 11.72 -17.40 -7.79
C TYR A 142 12.10 -17.81 -9.20
N PHE A 143 13.35 -18.25 -9.38
CA PHE A 143 13.86 -18.84 -10.61
C PHE A 143 13.83 -20.35 -10.48
N ASP A 144 12.81 -20.97 -11.05
CA ASP A 144 12.53 -22.39 -10.90
C ASP A 144 13.43 -23.27 -11.78
N ILE A 145 13.35 -24.59 -11.56
CA ILE A 145 14.12 -25.58 -12.31
C ILE A 145 13.80 -25.52 -13.81
N ASP A 146 12.54 -25.33 -14.18
CA ASP A 146 12.04 -25.27 -15.55
C ASP A 146 12.04 -23.84 -16.15
N ALA A 147 12.61 -22.86 -15.44
CA ALA A 147 12.63 -21.49 -15.92
C ALA A 147 13.47 -21.33 -17.19
N ASP A 148 12.94 -20.59 -18.18
CA ASP A 148 13.70 -20.17 -19.35
C ASP A 148 14.78 -19.18 -18.92
N LEU A 149 16.04 -19.46 -19.24
CA LEU A 149 17.19 -18.68 -18.79
C LEU A 149 17.20 -17.28 -19.35
N GLU A 150 16.97 -17.10 -20.63
CA GLU A 150 17.04 -15.80 -21.29
C GLU A 150 15.87 -14.90 -20.85
N LYS A 151 14.66 -15.44 -20.87
CA LYS A 151 13.45 -14.73 -20.45
C LYS A 151 13.50 -14.37 -18.96
N GLY A 152 13.90 -15.31 -18.11
CA GLY A 152 14.03 -15.08 -16.67
C GLY A 152 15.07 -14.02 -16.33
N THR A 153 16.23 -14.03 -17.01
CA THR A 153 17.26 -12.99 -16.86
C THR A 153 16.74 -11.60 -17.20
N LYS A 154 16.01 -11.47 -18.32
CA LYS A 154 15.39 -10.19 -18.73
C LYS A 154 14.36 -9.70 -17.69
N ILE A 155 13.53 -10.61 -17.17
CA ILE A 155 12.52 -10.29 -16.14
C ILE A 155 13.20 -9.82 -14.86
N ILE A 156 14.18 -10.57 -14.35
CA ILE A 156 14.92 -10.25 -13.11
C ILE A 156 15.61 -8.90 -13.24
N CYS A 157 16.33 -8.65 -14.33
CA CYS A 157 17.00 -7.39 -14.57
C CYS A 157 15.99 -6.22 -14.63
N ASN A 158 14.90 -6.37 -15.35
CA ASN A 158 13.88 -5.34 -15.44
C ASN A 158 13.20 -5.10 -14.08
N ALA A 159 12.83 -6.15 -13.34
CA ALA A 159 12.18 -6.04 -12.04
C ALA A 159 13.05 -5.30 -11.02
N LYS A 160 14.38 -5.48 -11.06
CA LYS A 160 15.31 -4.77 -10.18
C LYS A 160 15.60 -3.34 -10.62
N THR A 161 15.78 -3.10 -11.93
CA THR A 161 16.45 -1.89 -12.41
C THR A 161 15.55 -0.89 -13.12
N ARG A 162 14.32 -1.24 -13.44
CA ARG A 162 13.37 -0.34 -14.11
C ARG A 162 13.08 0.91 -13.28
N ARG A 163 12.81 0.73 -11.99
CA ARG A 163 12.52 1.82 -11.04
C ARG A 163 12.79 1.34 -9.61
N VAL A 164 13.97 1.62 -9.12
CA VAL A 164 14.47 1.09 -7.83
C VAL A 164 13.75 1.63 -6.58
N SER A 165 13.10 2.80 -6.70
CA SER A 165 12.45 3.48 -5.57
C SER A 165 11.00 3.04 -5.31
N VAL A 166 10.46 2.11 -6.10
CA VAL A 166 9.08 1.65 -5.91
C VAL A 166 9.01 0.40 -5.05
N CYS A 167 7.90 0.25 -4.32
CA CYS A 167 7.68 -0.84 -3.37
C CYS A 167 7.58 -2.23 -4.01
N ASN A 168 7.50 -2.33 -5.34
CA ASN A 168 7.47 -3.59 -6.11
C ASN A 168 8.77 -3.82 -6.91
N ALA A 169 9.85 -3.08 -6.65
CA ALA A 169 11.16 -3.40 -7.19
C ALA A 169 11.70 -4.69 -6.55
N LEU A 170 12.36 -5.52 -7.36
CA LEU A 170 12.94 -6.77 -6.88
C LEU A 170 13.98 -6.54 -5.78
N GLU A 171 13.84 -7.21 -4.65
CA GLU A 171 14.79 -7.18 -3.52
C GLU A 171 15.52 -8.50 -3.34
N CYS A 172 14.85 -9.62 -3.55
CA CYS A 172 15.41 -10.94 -3.32
C CYS A 172 15.16 -11.88 -4.50
N LEU A 173 16.23 -12.45 -5.04
CA LEU A 173 16.17 -13.55 -6.01
C LEU A 173 16.33 -14.87 -5.27
N ILE A 174 15.36 -15.75 -5.39
CA ILE A 174 15.43 -17.14 -4.95
C ILE A 174 15.66 -18.00 -6.18
N ILE A 175 16.72 -18.80 -6.19
CA ILE A 175 17.06 -19.67 -7.31
C ILE A 175 17.03 -21.14 -6.89
N ASN A 176 16.46 -22.01 -7.73
CA ASN A 176 16.52 -23.46 -7.52
C ASN A 176 17.98 -23.92 -7.47
N SER A 177 18.34 -24.76 -6.50
CA SER A 177 19.73 -25.18 -6.26
C SER A 177 20.38 -25.87 -7.49
N GLN A 178 19.60 -26.56 -8.32
CA GLN A 178 20.07 -27.19 -9.57
C GLN A 178 20.36 -26.16 -10.68
N ARG A 179 19.95 -24.92 -10.50
CA ARG A 179 20.12 -23.82 -11.46
C ARG A 179 21.19 -22.80 -11.02
N LEU A 180 21.94 -23.08 -9.94
CA LEU A 180 23.04 -22.21 -9.47
C LEU A 180 24.09 -21.93 -10.56
N LYS A 181 24.33 -22.87 -11.46
CA LYS A 181 25.22 -22.70 -12.62
C LYS A 181 24.82 -21.56 -13.56
N ASP A 182 23.53 -21.18 -13.56
CA ASP A 182 22.97 -20.13 -14.41
C ASP A 182 23.09 -18.73 -13.75
N LEU A 183 23.40 -18.69 -12.46
CA LEU A 183 23.48 -17.44 -11.70
C LEU A 183 24.46 -16.40 -12.27
N PRO A 184 25.67 -16.77 -12.76
CA PRO A 184 26.55 -15.81 -13.42
C PRO A 184 25.94 -15.16 -14.65
N TYR A 185 25.19 -15.90 -15.46
CA TYR A 185 24.48 -15.37 -16.61
C TYR A 185 23.38 -14.38 -16.20
N ILE A 186 22.60 -14.74 -15.16
CA ILE A 186 21.55 -13.90 -14.61
C ILE A 186 22.12 -12.61 -13.99
N ALA A 187 23.25 -12.71 -13.30
CA ALA A 187 23.89 -11.58 -12.61
C ALA A 187 24.54 -10.56 -13.56
N LYS A 188 25.00 -11.00 -14.75
CA LYS A 188 25.73 -10.14 -15.69
C LYS A 188 25.02 -8.82 -16.00
N PRO A 189 23.75 -8.77 -16.46
CA PRO A 189 23.08 -7.51 -16.75
C PRO A 189 22.79 -6.66 -15.51
N LEU A 190 22.77 -7.26 -14.33
CA LEU A 190 22.65 -6.54 -13.05
C LEU A 190 23.97 -5.84 -12.70
N ALA A 191 25.11 -6.53 -12.89
CA ALA A 191 26.45 -5.97 -12.70
C ALA A 191 26.72 -4.79 -13.64
N GLU A 192 26.33 -4.88 -14.91
CA GLU A 192 26.42 -3.78 -15.89
C GLU A 192 25.68 -2.52 -15.42
N LYS A 193 24.61 -2.70 -14.63
CA LYS A 193 23.83 -1.62 -14.01
C LYS A 193 24.28 -1.28 -12.58
N LYS A 194 25.43 -1.78 -12.16
CA LYS A 194 26.03 -1.54 -10.83
C LYS A 194 25.15 -1.95 -9.67
N VAL A 195 24.38 -3.02 -9.82
CA VAL A 195 23.60 -3.61 -8.72
C VAL A 195 24.54 -4.40 -7.83
N GLU A 196 24.59 -4.07 -6.56
CA GLU A 196 25.28 -4.86 -5.54
C GLU A 196 24.45 -6.11 -5.21
N ILE A 197 25.09 -7.28 -5.19
CA ILE A 197 24.45 -8.56 -4.88
C ILE A 197 25.00 -9.08 -3.56
N ILE A 198 24.14 -9.17 -2.56
CA ILE A 198 24.42 -9.83 -1.29
C ILE A 198 23.91 -11.27 -1.42
N ALA A 199 24.79 -12.26 -1.34
CA ALA A 199 24.49 -13.65 -1.64
C ALA A 199 24.72 -14.57 -0.44
N ASP A 200 23.95 -15.65 -0.37
CA ASP A 200 24.30 -16.77 0.51
C ASP A 200 25.59 -17.48 0.04
N GLN A 201 26.15 -18.36 0.86
CA GLN A 201 27.44 -18.98 0.56
C GLN A 201 27.45 -19.73 -0.77
N LYS A 202 26.40 -20.48 -1.10
CA LYS A 202 26.33 -21.26 -2.37
C LYS A 202 26.23 -20.35 -3.59
N SER A 203 25.43 -19.30 -3.50
CA SER A 203 25.29 -18.30 -4.55
C SER A 203 26.56 -17.46 -4.71
N PHE A 204 27.23 -17.11 -3.59
CA PHE A 204 28.50 -16.43 -3.61
C PHE A 204 29.58 -17.27 -4.30
N ASP A 205 29.69 -18.56 -3.97
CA ASP A 205 30.66 -19.48 -4.59
C ASP A 205 30.43 -19.65 -6.09
N ALA A 206 29.16 -19.55 -6.55
CA ALA A 206 28.82 -19.56 -7.96
C ALA A 206 29.19 -18.27 -8.70
N LEU A 207 29.36 -17.14 -8.00
CA LEU A 207 29.61 -15.81 -8.57
C LEU A 207 31.06 -15.33 -8.44
N LYS A 208 31.83 -15.80 -7.43
CA LYS A 208 33.14 -15.23 -7.02
C LYS A 208 34.21 -15.18 -8.10
N ASP A 209 34.14 -16.06 -9.09
CA ASP A 209 35.15 -16.17 -10.16
C ASP A 209 34.64 -15.67 -11.52
N LYS A 210 33.57 -14.89 -11.54
CA LYS A 210 32.87 -14.41 -12.76
C LYS A 210 32.69 -12.90 -12.74
#